data_9a9d0d39af87fe4bc14e70f08b88b194
#
_entry.id   9a9d0d39af87fe4bc14e70f08b88b194
#
_cell.length_a   1.000
_cell.length_b   1.000
_cell.length_c   1.000
_cell.angle_alpha   90.00
_cell.angle_beta   90.00
_cell.angle_gamma   90.00
#
_symmetry.space_group_name_H-M   'P 1'
#
loop_
_entity.id
_entity.type
_entity.pdbx_description
1 polymer ?
#
loop_
_entity_poly.entity_id
_entity_poly.type
_entity_poly.pdbx_seq_one_letter_code
_entity_poly.pdbx_strand_id
1 'polypeptide(L)'
;TAAIGKGFAIASAALTALALFAAYMEKAGIGGIDISKPIVMGGLLLGGMLPFVFSALSMNAVGRAAMDMIKEVRRQFADIPELKAALEVMRKNNADMSKASESDRKVFDDADGKAEYDKCVDISTKASIREMVMPGLLAILVPVLIGFLGGAEMLGGLLAGVTVTGVLMAIYQSNAGGAWDNAKKMIEEQGGKGTDAHKAAVVGDTVGDPFKDTSGPSLNILIKLISVVALVVATSISVDYINLEKEYTQLDEKLLSDKGIAVEDRESINPAELFTQEEIEVIQLGLFKTQGYLYSDTDTYSNFLNDKITTFDMDMLSNKVFNKEYQSLSDMEKIAIISAVSQNVYGFLSTKSQIDMQLNAIQLQKLNQENSFDSTDMNEESGEGEK
;
A
#
# COMPACT_ATOMS: atom_id res chain seq x y z
N THR A 1 1.38 -24.77 18.00
CA THR A 1 0.67 -23.54 18.47
C THR A 1 1.32 -22.28 17.94
N ALA A 2 2.67 -22.16 17.99
CA ALA A 2 3.37 -20.93 17.52
C ALA A 2 3.10 -20.63 16.05
N ALA A 3 3.15 -21.62 15.15
CA ALA A 3 2.89 -21.43 13.72
C ALA A 3 1.43 -21.01 13.44
N ILE A 4 0.46 -21.60 14.13
CA ILE A 4 -0.97 -21.28 13.99
C ILE A 4 -1.24 -19.83 14.42
N GLY A 5 -0.76 -19.44 15.60
CA GLY A 5 -0.94 -18.08 16.12
C GLY A 5 -0.29 -17.02 15.24
N LYS A 6 0.89 -17.29 14.67
CA LYS A 6 1.58 -16.40 13.74
C LYS A 6 0.87 -16.34 12.39
N GLY A 7 0.39 -17.47 11.87
CA GLY A 7 -0.42 -17.49 10.65
C GLY A 7 -1.67 -16.63 10.77
N PHE A 8 -2.38 -16.72 11.89
CA PHE A 8 -3.53 -15.86 12.20
C PHE A 8 -3.13 -14.37 12.25
N ALA A 9 -2.03 -14.04 12.93
CA ALA A 9 -1.55 -12.68 13.04
C ALA A 9 -1.17 -12.08 11.67
N ILE A 10 -0.55 -12.88 10.78
CA ILE A 10 -0.18 -12.45 9.43
C ILE A 10 -1.42 -12.27 8.55
N ALA A 11 -2.39 -13.19 8.61
CA ALA A 11 -3.65 -13.05 7.89
C ALA A 11 -4.42 -11.80 8.34
N SER A 12 -4.47 -11.54 9.66
CA SER A 12 -5.04 -10.30 10.20
C SER A 12 -4.30 -9.06 9.70
N ALA A 13 -2.96 -9.11 9.58
CA ALA A 13 -2.19 -7.99 9.01
C ALA A 13 -2.53 -7.73 7.55
N ALA A 14 -2.68 -8.80 6.76
CA ALA A 14 -3.06 -8.69 5.36
C ALA A 14 -4.43 -8.01 5.20
N LEU A 15 -5.43 -8.45 5.96
CA LEU A 15 -6.77 -7.85 5.94
C LEU A 15 -6.75 -6.38 6.39
N THR A 16 -5.98 -6.07 7.46
CA THR A 16 -5.81 -4.69 7.92
C THR A 16 -5.13 -3.82 6.85
N ALA A 17 -4.09 -4.34 6.19
CA ALA A 17 -3.39 -3.61 5.13
C ALA A 17 -4.30 -3.33 3.94
N LEU A 18 -5.15 -4.28 3.54
CA LEU A 18 -6.15 -4.07 2.48
C LEU A 18 -7.17 -3.00 2.85
N ALA A 19 -7.67 -3.00 4.09
CA ALA A 19 -8.58 -1.96 4.56
C ALA A 19 -7.91 -0.57 4.59
N LEU A 20 -6.65 -0.50 5.09
CA LEU A 20 -5.88 0.75 5.10
C LEU A 20 -5.51 1.20 3.67
N PHE A 21 -5.31 0.26 2.75
CA PHE A 21 -5.07 0.57 1.34
C PHE A 21 -6.30 1.23 0.69
N ALA A 22 -7.51 0.70 0.93
CA ALA A 22 -8.74 1.33 0.47
C ALA A 22 -8.91 2.75 1.06
N ALA A 23 -8.70 2.91 2.37
CA ALA A 23 -8.74 4.22 3.03
C ALA A 23 -7.65 5.17 2.50
N TYR A 24 -6.47 4.64 2.14
CA TYR A 24 -5.41 5.42 1.51
C TYR A 24 -5.85 5.95 0.15
N MET A 25 -6.41 5.10 -0.72
CA MET A 25 -6.88 5.52 -2.04
C MET A 25 -7.93 6.63 -1.93
N GLU A 26 -8.90 6.48 -1.04
CA GLU A 26 -9.92 7.50 -0.77
C GLU A 26 -9.30 8.82 -0.29
N LYS A 27 -8.38 8.76 0.68
CA LYS A 27 -7.71 9.95 1.23
C LYS A 27 -6.74 10.61 0.25
N ALA A 28 -6.05 9.83 -0.56
CA ALA A 28 -5.13 10.33 -1.58
C ALA A 28 -5.87 10.84 -2.83
N GLY A 29 -7.18 10.58 -2.93
CA GLY A 29 -7.96 10.99 -4.06
C GLY A 29 -7.67 10.19 -5.34
N ILE A 30 -7.36 8.89 -5.22
CA ILE A 30 -7.00 8.05 -6.36
C ILE A 30 -8.14 7.07 -6.65
N GLY A 31 -8.71 7.13 -7.86
CA GLY A 31 -9.77 6.21 -8.27
C GLY A 31 -9.29 4.79 -8.58
N GLY A 32 -7.98 4.61 -8.86
CA GLY A 32 -7.37 3.32 -9.15
C GLY A 32 -5.85 3.41 -9.22
N ILE A 33 -5.19 2.26 -9.11
CA ILE A 33 -3.73 2.16 -9.25
C ILE A 33 -3.44 1.34 -10.50
N ASP A 34 -3.01 2.02 -11.54
CA ASP A 34 -2.69 1.42 -12.82
C ASP A 34 -1.24 0.96 -12.86
N ILE A 35 -1.03 -0.35 -12.77
CA ILE A 35 0.31 -0.98 -12.79
C ILE A 35 1.01 -0.87 -14.15
N SER A 36 0.32 -0.47 -15.22
CA SER A 36 0.95 -0.22 -16.52
C SER A 36 1.75 1.09 -16.54
N LYS A 37 1.47 2.01 -15.60
CA LYS A 37 2.24 3.24 -15.45
C LYS A 37 3.63 2.94 -14.87
N PRO A 38 4.72 3.42 -15.50
CA PRO A 38 6.08 3.17 -15.04
C PRO A 38 6.34 3.60 -13.60
N ILE A 39 5.75 4.73 -13.17
CA ILE A 39 5.92 5.26 -11.81
C ILE A 39 5.27 4.34 -10.76
N VAL A 40 4.10 3.80 -11.05
CA VAL A 40 3.40 2.83 -10.18
C VAL A 40 4.17 1.52 -10.11
N MET A 41 4.65 1.03 -11.26
CA MET A 41 5.48 -0.16 -11.33
C MET A 41 6.79 0.01 -10.55
N GLY A 42 7.42 1.19 -10.64
CA GLY A 42 8.59 1.55 -9.82
C GLY A 42 8.28 1.48 -8.32
N GLY A 43 7.15 2.05 -7.90
CA GLY A 43 6.64 1.96 -6.53
C GLY A 43 6.43 0.51 -6.08
N LEU A 44 5.77 -0.31 -6.90
CA LEU A 44 5.49 -1.72 -6.63
C LEU A 44 6.78 -2.54 -6.45
N LEU A 45 7.77 -2.34 -7.31
CA LEU A 45 9.06 -3.03 -7.19
C LEU A 45 9.83 -2.62 -5.93
N LEU A 46 9.88 -1.31 -5.63
CA LEU A 46 10.48 -0.81 -4.39
C LEU A 46 9.74 -1.36 -3.16
N GLY A 47 8.41 -1.35 -3.18
CA GLY A 47 7.59 -1.93 -2.11
C GLY A 47 7.83 -3.42 -1.95
N GLY A 48 7.92 -4.15 -3.05
CA GLY A 48 8.24 -5.58 -3.05
C GLY A 48 9.61 -5.91 -2.47
N MET A 49 10.60 -5.03 -2.63
CA MET A 49 11.94 -5.18 -2.08
C MET A 49 11.99 -4.95 -0.55
N LEU A 50 11.16 -4.05 -0.02
CA LEU A 50 11.25 -3.63 1.39
C LEU A 50 11.18 -4.77 2.41
N PRO A 51 10.28 -5.77 2.31
CA PRO A 51 10.24 -6.89 3.24
C PRO A 51 11.55 -7.69 3.27
N PHE A 52 12.24 -7.83 2.14
CA PHE A 52 13.54 -8.52 2.08
C PHE A 52 14.62 -7.72 2.80
N VAL A 53 14.71 -6.41 2.53
CA VAL A 53 15.67 -5.52 3.20
C VAL A 53 15.41 -5.49 4.71
N PHE A 54 14.17 -5.33 5.11
CA PHE A 54 13.76 -5.33 6.51
C PHE A 54 14.11 -6.66 7.21
N SER A 55 13.83 -7.79 6.56
CA SER A 55 14.18 -9.11 7.07
C SER A 55 15.70 -9.27 7.23
N ALA A 56 16.48 -8.87 6.24
CA ALA A 56 17.95 -8.92 6.32
C ALA A 56 18.48 -8.07 7.47
N LEU A 57 17.97 -6.86 7.67
CA LEU A 57 18.33 -6.00 8.80
C LEU A 57 17.97 -6.66 10.13
N SER A 58 16.78 -7.22 10.26
CA SER A 58 16.31 -7.89 11.46
C SER A 58 17.14 -9.13 11.79
N MET A 59 17.48 -9.96 10.80
CA MET A 59 18.34 -11.14 10.99
C MET A 59 19.75 -10.77 11.44
N ASN A 60 20.34 -9.75 10.83
CA ASN A 60 21.64 -9.23 11.25
C ASN A 60 21.62 -8.66 12.68
N ALA A 61 20.53 -7.99 13.04
CA ALA A 61 20.31 -7.46 14.39
C ALA A 61 20.30 -8.56 15.45
N VAL A 62 19.53 -9.62 15.21
CA VAL A 62 19.50 -10.80 16.10
C VAL A 62 20.87 -11.44 16.22
N GLY A 63 21.61 -11.59 15.10
CA GLY A 63 22.95 -12.14 15.11
C GLY A 63 23.93 -11.34 15.98
N ARG A 64 23.90 -10.00 15.90
CA ARG A 64 24.73 -9.12 16.75
C ARG A 64 24.36 -9.23 18.22
N ALA A 65 23.05 -9.17 18.54
CA ALA A 65 22.57 -9.32 19.90
C ALA A 65 22.94 -10.68 20.52
N ALA A 66 22.81 -11.76 19.76
CA ALA A 66 23.21 -13.09 20.19
C ALA A 66 24.72 -13.18 20.47
N MET A 67 25.55 -12.57 19.63
CA MET A 67 27.00 -12.53 19.84
C MET A 67 27.39 -11.77 21.11
N ASP A 68 26.74 -10.65 21.42
CA ASP A 68 26.98 -9.91 22.65
C ASP A 68 26.57 -10.73 23.89
N MET A 69 25.44 -11.44 23.82
CA MET A 69 24.99 -12.37 24.86
C MET A 69 26.00 -13.52 25.07
N ILE A 70 26.49 -14.13 23.99
CA ILE A 70 27.50 -15.21 24.06
C ILE A 70 28.77 -14.72 24.73
N LYS A 71 29.25 -13.51 24.44
CA LYS A 71 30.42 -12.93 25.09
C LYS A 71 30.21 -12.80 26.59
N GLU A 72 29.05 -12.32 27.02
CA GLU A 72 28.72 -12.16 28.43
C GLU A 72 28.62 -13.51 29.15
N VAL A 73 27.91 -14.49 28.57
CA VAL A 73 27.85 -15.83 29.15
C VAL A 73 29.26 -16.45 29.30
N ARG A 74 30.09 -16.33 28.27
CA ARG A 74 31.49 -16.80 28.33
C ARG A 74 32.30 -16.10 29.41
N ARG A 75 32.10 -14.80 29.59
CA ARG A 75 32.70 -14.01 30.65
C ARG A 75 32.31 -14.57 32.02
N GLN A 76 31.03 -14.78 32.26
CA GLN A 76 30.52 -15.30 33.54
C GLN A 76 31.13 -16.66 33.89
N PHE A 77 31.19 -17.58 32.93
CA PHE A 77 31.83 -18.89 33.13
C PHE A 77 33.36 -18.84 33.29
N ALA A 78 34.00 -17.78 32.85
CA ALA A 78 35.45 -17.60 33.04
C ALA A 78 35.77 -16.94 34.37
N ASP A 79 34.99 -15.93 34.78
CA ASP A 79 35.32 -15.01 35.88
C ASP A 79 34.65 -15.41 37.20
N ILE A 80 33.50 -16.06 37.19
CA ILE A 80 32.78 -16.47 38.40
C ILE A 80 33.26 -17.88 38.81
N PRO A 81 33.93 -18.01 39.98
CA PRO A 81 34.56 -19.29 40.34
C PRO A 81 33.60 -20.47 40.44
N GLU A 82 32.39 -20.26 40.97
CA GLU A 82 31.38 -21.28 41.14
C GLU A 82 30.83 -21.78 39.78
N LEU A 83 30.58 -20.88 38.86
CA LEU A 83 30.18 -21.22 37.50
C LEU A 83 31.27 -21.93 36.72
N LYS A 84 32.54 -21.52 36.91
CA LYS A 84 33.68 -22.19 36.32
C LYS A 84 33.81 -23.62 36.81
N ALA A 85 33.70 -23.83 38.10
CA ALA A 85 33.73 -25.18 38.70
C ALA A 85 32.59 -26.06 38.19
N ALA A 86 31.38 -25.52 38.09
CA ALA A 86 30.24 -26.24 37.55
C ALA A 86 30.47 -26.60 36.06
N LEU A 87 31.09 -25.72 35.26
CA LEU A 87 31.40 -26.01 33.85
C LEU A 87 32.43 -27.16 33.73
N GLU A 88 33.41 -27.24 34.61
CA GLU A 88 34.39 -28.33 34.63
C GLU A 88 33.72 -29.66 34.96
N VAL A 89 32.80 -29.68 35.94
CA VAL A 89 32.01 -30.84 36.28
C VAL A 89 31.11 -31.30 35.12
N MET A 90 30.47 -30.35 34.40
CA MET A 90 29.72 -30.65 33.19
C MET A 90 30.57 -31.32 32.12
N ARG A 91 31.76 -30.82 31.87
CA ARG A 91 32.70 -31.39 30.88
C ARG A 91 33.14 -32.78 31.30
N LYS A 92 33.45 -33.01 32.58
CA LYS A 92 33.84 -34.30 33.14
C LYS A 92 32.76 -35.35 32.92
N ASN A 93 31.50 -35.01 33.10
CA ASN A 93 30.34 -35.91 32.99
C ASN A 93 29.69 -35.91 31.58
N ASN A 94 30.31 -35.34 30.56
CA ASN A 94 29.77 -35.21 29.21
C ASN A 94 28.35 -34.60 29.16
N ALA A 95 28.08 -33.63 30.03
CA ALA A 95 26.79 -32.98 30.22
C ALA A 95 25.64 -33.95 30.69
N ASP A 96 25.99 -35.13 31.18
CA ASP A 96 25.06 -36.10 31.71
C ASP A 96 25.06 -36.10 33.23
N MET A 97 24.14 -35.35 33.83
CA MET A 97 24.02 -35.25 35.29
C MET A 97 23.57 -36.52 35.99
N SER A 98 23.05 -37.53 35.27
CA SER A 98 22.71 -38.84 35.86
C SER A 98 23.96 -39.60 36.31
N LYS A 99 25.11 -39.28 35.72
CA LYS A 99 26.43 -39.84 36.03
C LYS A 99 27.23 -39.02 37.06
N ALA A 100 26.68 -37.90 37.49
CA ALA A 100 27.32 -37.02 38.45
C ALA A 100 27.40 -37.64 39.86
N SER A 101 28.59 -37.59 40.48
CA SER A 101 28.78 -37.98 41.88
C SER A 101 28.08 -37.00 42.83
N GLU A 102 27.92 -37.41 44.09
CA GLU A 102 27.32 -36.52 45.11
C GLU A 102 28.11 -35.20 45.30
N SER A 103 29.46 -35.29 45.21
CA SER A 103 30.33 -34.13 45.23
C SER A 103 30.14 -33.23 43.99
N ASP A 104 29.93 -33.82 42.80
CA ASP A 104 29.66 -33.06 41.56
C ASP A 104 28.34 -32.35 41.66
N ARG A 105 27.29 -32.96 42.21
CA ARG A 105 25.99 -32.32 42.43
C ARG A 105 26.06 -31.13 43.36
N LYS A 106 26.83 -31.27 44.46
CA LYS A 106 27.05 -30.15 45.39
C LYS A 106 27.69 -28.94 44.71
N VAL A 107 28.65 -29.12 43.77
CA VAL A 107 29.24 -28.03 43.00
C VAL A 107 28.16 -27.31 42.14
N PHE A 108 27.18 -28.03 41.64
CA PHE A 108 26.05 -27.42 40.91
C PHE A 108 25.14 -26.63 41.85
N ASP A 109 24.83 -27.16 43.03
CA ASP A 109 23.98 -26.49 44.03
C ASP A 109 24.68 -25.18 44.51
N ASP A 110 26.03 -25.22 44.69
CA ASP A 110 26.80 -24.02 45.04
C ASP A 110 26.89 -22.96 43.94
N ALA A 111 26.74 -23.38 42.67
CA ALA A 111 26.70 -22.48 41.50
C ALA A 111 25.32 -21.89 41.22
N ASP A 112 24.25 -22.48 41.81
CA ASP A 112 22.91 -21.96 41.62
C ASP A 112 22.77 -20.53 42.15
N GLY A 113 22.09 -19.70 41.39
CA GLY A 113 21.88 -18.29 41.73
C GLY A 113 23.12 -17.40 41.60
N LYS A 114 24.31 -17.92 41.16
CA LYS A 114 25.54 -17.12 40.99
C LYS A 114 25.63 -16.44 39.61
N ALA A 115 24.80 -16.83 38.65
CA ALA A 115 24.78 -16.19 37.34
C ALA A 115 24.23 -14.76 37.43
N GLU A 116 24.90 -13.83 36.74
CA GLU A 116 24.50 -12.41 36.68
C GLU A 116 23.42 -12.21 35.62
N TYR A 117 22.19 -12.71 35.89
CA TYR A 117 21.05 -12.63 34.97
C TYR A 117 20.70 -11.19 34.59
N ASP A 118 20.80 -10.22 35.51
CA ASP A 118 20.51 -8.83 35.29
C ASP A 118 21.35 -8.23 34.15
N LYS A 119 22.65 -8.64 34.07
CA LYS A 119 23.52 -8.22 32.97
C LYS A 119 23.07 -8.78 31.62
N CYS A 120 22.65 -10.04 31.63
CA CYS A 120 22.11 -10.65 30.41
C CYS A 120 20.82 -9.95 29.93
N VAL A 121 19.93 -9.60 30.85
CA VAL A 121 18.68 -8.86 30.54
C VAL A 121 19.04 -7.46 30.04
N ASP A 122 19.98 -6.75 30.67
CA ASP A 122 20.41 -5.42 30.24
C ASP A 122 21.01 -5.42 28.82
N ILE A 123 21.88 -6.39 28.52
CA ILE A 123 22.47 -6.57 27.18
C ILE A 123 21.36 -6.84 26.16
N SER A 124 20.44 -7.77 26.44
CA SER A 124 19.35 -8.09 25.53
C SER A 124 18.44 -6.90 25.27
N THR A 125 18.07 -6.15 26.31
CA THR A 125 17.21 -4.97 26.20
C THR A 125 17.86 -3.86 25.39
N LYS A 126 19.12 -3.53 25.72
CA LYS A 126 19.88 -2.49 25.00
C LYS A 126 20.10 -2.86 23.53
N ALA A 127 20.42 -4.12 23.25
CA ALA A 127 20.58 -4.61 21.89
C ALA A 127 19.25 -4.51 21.12
N SER A 128 18.14 -4.93 21.71
CA SER A 128 16.82 -4.88 21.08
C SER A 128 16.43 -3.46 20.69
N ILE A 129 16.60 -2.48 21.59
CA ILE A 129 16.29 -1.07 21.30
C ILE A 129 17.17 -0.53 20.18
N ARG A 130 18.50 -0.71 20.31
CA ARG A 130 19.47 -0.20 19.32
C ARG A 130 19.25 -0.76 17.93
N GLU A 131 19.03 -2.06 17.84
CA GLU A 131 18.93 -2.75 16.56
C GLU A 131 17.59 -2.54 15.84
N MET A 132 16.55 -2.12 16.58
CA MET A 132 15.24 -1.82 15.98
C MET A 132 15.14 -0.40 15.38
N VAL A 133 16.12 0.47 15.61
CA VAL A 133 16.12 1.85 15.08
C VAL A 133 16.12 1.85 13.55
N MET A 134 17.03 1.12 12.91
CA MET A 134 17.14 1.11 11.44
C MET A 134 15.92 0.51 10.74
N PRO A 135 15.41 -0.67 11.13
CA PRO A 135 14.16 -1.19 10.59
C PRO A 135 12.96 -0.25 10.80
N GLY A 136 12.87 0.38 11.97
CA GLY A 136 11.80 1.34 12.28
C GLY A 136 11.86 2.59 11.41
N LEU A 137 13.06 3.17 11.22
CA LEU A 137 13.26 4.31 10.33
C LEU A 137 12.88 3.98 8.88
N LEU A 138 13.25 2.80 8.39
CA LEU A 138 12.90 2.36 7.04
C LEU A 138 11.37 2.35 6.85
N ALA A 139 10.63 1.82 7.82
CA ALA A 139 9.17 1.74 7.75
C ALA A 139 8.47 3.11 7.75
N ILE A 140 9.11 4.14 8.29
CA ILE A 140 8.56 5.50 8.35
C ILE A 140 9.06 6.35 7.18
N LEU A 141 10.38 6.37 6.94
CA LEU A 141 10.98 7.28 5.96
C LEU A 141 10.63 6.90 4.52
N VAL A 142 10.58 5.60 4.20
CA VAL A 142 10.35 5.19 2.81
C VAL A 142 8.98 5.63 2.30
N PRO A 143 7.84 5.37 2.96
CA PRO A 143 6.55 5.85 2.46
C PRO A 143 6.46 7.37 2.41
N VAL A 144 7.09 8.10 3.36
CA VAL A 144 7.16 9.57 3.33
C VAL A 144 7.94 10.05 2.09
N LEU A 145 9.15 9.53 1.88
CA LEU A 145 9.98 9.92 0.73
C LEU A 145 9.29 9.58 -0.60
N ILE A 146 8.76 8.38 -0.73
CA ILE A 146 8.08 7.96 -1.95
C ILE A 146 6.81 8.79 -2.20
N GLY A 147 6.04 9.09 -1.15
CA GLY A 147 4.85 9.91 -1.28
C GLY A 147 5.15 11.33 -1.78
N PHE A 148 6.17 11.99 -1.20
CA PHE A 148 6.52 13.35 -1.59
C PHE A 148 7.34 13.45 -2.89
N LEU A 149 8.15 12.44 -3.22
CA LEU A 149 8.98 12.45 -4.44
C LEU A 149 8.30 11.80 -5.65
N GLY A 150 7.48 10.78 -5.41
CA GLY A 150 6.85 9.99 -6.45
C GLY A 150 5.32 10.12 -6.53
N GLY A 151 4.72 10.91 -5.62
CA GLY A 151 3.29 11.15 -5.61
C GLY A 151 2.45 10.00 -5.07
N ALA A 152 1.14 10.22 -5.09
CA ALA A 152 0.17 9.31 -4.52
C ALA A 152 0.11 7.95 -5.24
N GLU A 153 0.19 7.93 -6.56
CA GLU A 153 0.14 6.69 -7.34
C GLU A 153 1.35 5.79 -7.09
N MET A 154 2.57 6.38 -7.04
CA MET A 154 3.79 5.61 -6.73
C MET A 154 3.74 5.02 -5.32
N LEU A 155 3.26 5.80 -4.34
CA LEU A 155 3.08 5.32 -2.97
C LEU A 155 2.04 4.20 -2.91
N GLY A 156 0.96 4.29 -3.69
CA GLY A 156 0.00 3.20 -3.85
C GLY A 156 0.63 1.92 -4.40
N GLY A 157 1.46 2.03 -5.43
CA GLY A 157 2.26 0.92 -5.95
C GLY A 157 3.15 0.29 -4.87
N LEU A 158 3.85 1.13 -4.08
CA LEU A 158 4.67 0.69 -2.96
C LEU A 158 3.87 -0.09 -1.92
N LEU A 159 2.68 0.39 -1.53
CA LEU A 159 1.81 -0.31 -0.58
C LEU A 159 1.38 -1.68 -1.10
N ALA A 160 1.02 -1.78 -2.38
CA ALA A 160 0.69 -3.04 -3.02
C ALA A 160 1.87 -4.02 -2.95
N GLY A 161 3.07 -3.57 -3.33
CA GLY A 161 4.29 -4.37 -3.30
C GLY A 161 4.63 -4.88 -1.90
N VAL A 162 4.65 -3.98 -0.90
CA VAL A 162 4.92 -4.35 0.51
C VAL A 162 3.90 -5.34 1.04
N THR A 163 2.62 -5.15 0.72
CA THR A 163 1.56 -6.03 1.22
C THR A 163 1.72 -7.44 0.67
N VAL A 164 1.88 -7.59 -0.65
CA VAL A 164 2.01 -8.90 -1.29
C VAL A 164 3.26 -9.64 -0.79
N THR A 165 4.42 -9.02 -0.96
CA THR A 165 5.69 -9.69 -0.61
C THR A 165 5.87 -9.84 0.89
N GLY A 166 5.42 -8.87 1.69
CA GLY A 166 5.48 -8.92 3.14
C GLY A 166 4.66 -10.04 3.73
N VAL A 167 3.43 -10.26 3.26
CA VAL A 167 2.57 -11.37 3.69
C VAL A 167 3.18 -12.71 3.31
N LEU A 168 3.58 -12.87 2.04
CA LEU A 168 4.16 -14.12 1.56
C LEU A 168 5.45 -14.46 2.31
N MET A 169 6.33 -13.48 2.52
CA MET A 169 7.59 -13.67 3.24
C MET A 169 7.38 -13.97 4.72
N ALA A 170 6.43 -13.32 5.38
CA ALA A 170 6.09 -13.60 6.77
C ALA A 170 5.57 -15.02 6.97
N ILE A 171 4.70 -15.49 6.06
CA ILE A 171 4.21 -16.89 6.05
C ILE A 171 5.37 -17.85 5.82
N TYR A 172 6.20 -17.58 4.80
CA TYR A 172 7.37 -18.39 4.49
C TYR A 172 8.30 -18.54 5.71
N GLN A 173 8.71 -17.44 6.32
CA GLN A 173 9.64 -17.45 7.46
C GLN A 173 9.06 -18.15 8.67
N SER A 174 7.78 -17.94 8.97
CA SER A 174 7.12 -18.59 10.10
C SER A 174 7.03 -20.11 9.90
N ASN A 175 6.73 -20.57 8.69
CA ASN A 175 6.62 -22.00 8.38
C ASN A 175 7.99 -22.67 8.28
N ALA A 176 8.96 -22.05 7.57
CA ALA A 176 10.30 -22.60 7.43
C ALA A 176 11.00 -22.69 8.80
N GLY A 177 10.90 -21.64 9.63
CA GLY A 177 11.45 -21.65 10.99
C GLY A 177 10.80 -22.71 11.88
N GLY A 178 9.48 -22.87 11.80
CA GLY A 178 8.76 -23.92 12.51
C GLY A 178 9.14 -25.33 12.05
N ALA A 179 9.41 -25.52 10.77
CA ALA A 179 9.84 -26.81 10.22
C ALA A 179 11.22 -27.24 10.76
N TRP A 180 12.18 -26.32 10.83
CA TRP A 180 13.51 -26.60 11.39
C TRP A 180 13.46 -26.95 12.88
N ASP A 181 12.69 -26.21 13.68
CA ASP A 181 12.52 -26.49 15.11
C ASP A 181 11.86 -27.87 15.32
N ASN A 182 10.81 -28.20 14.55
CA ASN A 182 10.18 -29.49 14.62
C ASN A 182 11.11 -30.63 14.18
N ALA A 183 11.91 -30.44 13.15
CA ALA A 183 12.89 -31.44 12.70
C ALA A 183 13.93 -31.71 13.77
N LYS A 184 14.47 -30.68 14.45
CA LYS A 184 15.40 -30.81 15.55
C LYS A 184 14.77 -31.63 16.71
N LYS A 185 13.57 -31.25 17.15
CA LYS A 185 12.85 -31.92 18.22
C LYS A 185 12.56 -33.41 17.90
N MET A 186 12.11 -33.70 16.68
CA MET A 186 11.87 -35.05 16.23
C MET A 186 13.14 -35.92 16.29
N ILE A 187 14.29 -35.39 15.87
CA ILE A 187 15.57 -36.10 15.97
C ILE A 187 15.95 -36.34 17.45
N GLU A 188 15.74 -35.35 18.31
CA GLU A 188 16.00 -35.50 19.78
C GLU A 188 15.10 -36.57 20.43
N GLU A 189 13.80 -36.57 20.11
CA GLU A 189 12.81 -37.53 20.59
C GLU A 189 13.14 -38.98 20.16
N GLN A 190 13.70 -39.16 18.98
CA GLN A 190 14.15 -40.43 18.45
C GLN A 190 15.51 -40.90 19.04
N GLY A 191 16.05 -40.18 20.03
CA GLY A 191 17.34 -40.49 20.66
C GLY A 191 18.56 -40.12 19.84
N GLY A 192 18.38 -39.32 18.75
CA GLY A 192 19.44 -38.90 17.87
C GLY A 192 20.27 -37.70 18.36
N LYS A 193 20.09 -37.27 19.61
CA LYS A 193 20.82 -36.16 20.20
C LYS A 193 22.33 -36.35 20.13
N GLY A 194 23.07 -35.38 19.58
CA GLY A 194 24.52 -35.44 19.40
C GLY A 194 25.01 -36.10 18.10
N THR A 195 24.12 -36.71 17.31
CA THR A 195 24.44 -37.23 15.96
C THR A 195 24.71 -36.11 14.96
N ASP A 196 25.27 -36.45 13.82
CA ASP A 196 25.52 -35.46 12.76
C ASP A 196 24.18 -34.92 12.18
N ALA A 197 23.13 -35.73 12.12
CA ALA A 197 21.79 -35.29 11.76
C ALA A 197 21.26 -34.24 12.75
N HIS A 198 21.44 -34.47 14.05
CA HIS A 198 21.08 -33.48 15.07
C HIS A 198 21.88 -32.16 14.93
N LYS A 199 23.19 -32.26 14.71
CA LYS A 199 24.03 -31.06 14.51
C LYS A 199 23.56 -30.25 13.28
N ALA A 200 23.25 -30.93 12.17
CA ALA A 200 22.72 -30.28 10.98
C ALA A 200 21.38 -29.60 11.25
N ALA A 201 20.47 -30.27 11.97
CA ALA A 201 19.19 -29.70 12.37
C ALA A 201 19.35 -28.46 13.27
N VAL A 202 20.29 -28.49 14.21
CA VAL A 202 20.62 -27.33 15.09
C VAL A 202 21.13 -26.15 14.26
N VAL A 203 21.97 -26.38 13.24
CA VAL A 203 22.41 -25.30 12.33
C VAL A 203 21.21 -24.70 11.57
N GLY A 204 20.31 -25.54 11.07
CA GLY A 204 19.08 -25.08 10.42
C GLY A 204 18.18 -24.27 11.36
N ASP A 205 18.00 -24.75 12.59
CA ASP A 205 17.21 -24.09 13.62
C ASP A 205 17.82 -22.78 14.11
N THR A 206 19.14 -22.63 14.07
CA THR A 206 19.84 -21.35 14.35
C THR A 206 19.39 -20.22 13.40
N VAL A 207 19.03 -20.55 12.15
CA VAL A 207 18.42 -19.61 11.20
C VAL A 207 16.89 -19.61 11.36
N GLY A 208 16.30 -20.76 11.61
CA GLY A 208 14.87 -20.93 11.74
C GLY A 208 14.24 -20.19 12.91
N ASP A 209 14.89 -20.17 14.07
CA ASP A 209 14.42 -19.44 15.25
C ASP A 209 14.29 -17.92 15.00
N PRO A 210 15.29 -17.20 14.49
CA PRO A 210 15.11 -15.81 14.11
C PRO A 210 14.04 -15.58 13.04
N PHE A 211 13.88 -16.50 12.11
CA PHE A 211 12.80 -16.42 11.11
C PHE A 211 11.43 -16.47 11.76
N LYS A 212 11.17 -17.48 12.57
CA LYS A 212 9.84 -17.66 13.15
C LYS A 212 9.55 -16.71 14.31
N ASP A 213 10.56 -16.34 15.11
CA ASP A 213 10.36 -15.65 16.38
C ASP A 213 10.67 -14.14 16.29
N THR A 214 11.43 -13.68 15.29
CA THR A 214 11.78 -12.26 15.13
C THR A 214 11.36 -11.70 13.78
N SER A 215 11.95 -12.14 12.69
CA SER A 215 11.76 -11.51 11.37
C SER A 215 10.33 -11.69 10.83
N GLY A 216 9.79 -12.91 10.88
CA GLY A 216 8.41 -13.17 10.43
C GLY A 216 7.36 -12.32 11.16
N PRO A 217 7.31 -12.36 12.50
CA PRO A 217 6.40 -11.49 13.26
C PRO A 217 6.62 -9.99 13.04
N SER A 218 7.85 -9.55 12.83
CA SER A 218 8.18 -8.15 12.59
C SER A 218 7.67 -7.65 11.24
N LEU A 219 7.61 -8.51 10.22
CA LEU A 219 6.99 -8.19 8.92
C LEU A 219 5.50 -7.86 9.06
N ASN A 220 4.77 -8.51 9.96
CA ASN A 220 3.39 -8.15 10.30
C ASN A 220 3.28 -6.68 10.78
N ILE A 221 4.24 -6.23 11.58
CA ILE A 221 4.31 -4.84 12.05
C ILE A 221 4.67 -3.90 10.92
N LEU A 222 5.66 -4.26 10.10
CA LEU A 222 6.12 -3.47 8.94
C LEU A 222 4.96 -3.12 8.00
N ILE A 223 4.18 -4.14 7.59
CA ILE A 223 3.05 -3.97 6.66
C ILE A 223 2.06 -2.95 7.21
N LYS A 224 1.68 -3.07 8.48
CA LYS A 224 0.73 -2.15 9.11
C LYS A 224 1.29 -0.74 9.28
N LEU A 225 2.55 -0.63 9.73
CA LEU A 225 3.17 0.66 9.98
C LEU A 225 3.31 1.48 8.71
N ILE A 226 3.79 0.86 7.61
CA ILE A 226 3.90 1.53 6.30
C ILE A 226 2.51 2.00 5.83
N SER A 227 1.47 1.17 5.97
CA SER A 227 0.11 1.52 5.57
C SER A 227 -0.46 2.69 6.38
N VAL A 228 -0.19 2.73 7.70
CA VAL A 228 -0.61 3.85 8.56
C VAL A 228 0.14 5.13 8.20
N VAL A 229 1.46 5.06 7.99
CA VAL A 229 2.26 6.23 7.59
C VAL A 229 1.79 6.77 6.24
N ALA A 230 1.55 5.88 5.27
CA ALA A 230 1.02 6.28 3.98
C ALA A 230 -0.35 6.97 4.09
N LEU A 231 -1.24 6.47 4.95
CA LEU A 231 -2.53 7.11 5.19
C LEU A 231 -2.40 8.51 5.81
N VAL A 232 -1.42 8.71 6.71
CA VAL A 232 -1.13 10.05 7.28
C VAL A 232 -0.59 10.98 6.21
N VAL A 233 0.31 10.50 5.35
CA VAL A 233 0.91 11.29 4.26
C VAL A 233 -0.10 11.57 3.15
N ALA A 234 -1.10 10.70 2.98
CA ALA A 234 -2.09 10.78 1.90
C ALA A 234 -2.72 12.17 1.76
N THR A 235 -3.08 12.81 2.85
CA THR A 235 -3.70 14.15 2.85
C THR A 235 -2.78 15.25 2.33
N SER A 236 -1.45 15.04 2.41
CA SER A 236 -0.45 16.03 1.96
C SER A 236 -0.02 15.81 0.50
N ILE A 237 -0.38 14.66 -0.08
CA ILE A 237 -0.06 14.28 -1.46
C ILE A 237 -1.32 13.97 -2.27
N SER A 238 -2.50 14.32 -1.72
CA SER A 238 -3.77 14.11 -2.41
C SER A 238 -3.81 14.85 -3.74
N VAL A 239 -4.42 14.22 -4.71
CA VAL A 239 -4.64 14.81 -6.03
C VAL A 239 -5.89 15.68 -5.97
N ASP A 240 -5.88 16.82 -6.67
CA ASP A 240 -6.97 17.81 -6.62
C ASP A 240 -8.31 17.32 -7.23
N TYR A 241 -8.34 16.10 -7.78
CA TYR A 241 -9.56 15.60 -8.39
C TYR A 241 -10.74 15.50 -7.39
N ILE A 242 -10.49 15.25 -6.09
CA ILE A 242 -11.55 15.27 -5.05
C ILE A 242 -12.18 16.66 -4.95
N ASN A 243 -11.39 17.71 -5.10
CA ASN A 243 -11.90 19.07 -5.09
C ASN A 243 -12.73 19.34 -6.33
N LEU A 244 -12.28 18.86 -7.50
CA LEU A 244 -13.04 18.93 -8.74
C LEU A 244 -14.33 18.13 -8.69
N GLU A 245 -14.33 16.95 -8.11
CA GLU A 245 -15.53 16.14 -7.92
C GLU A 245 -16.55 16.84 -7.01
N LYS A 246 -16.09 17.41 -5.89
CA LYS A 246 -16.95 18.19 -5.00
C LYS A 246 -17.53 19.42 -5.69
N GLU A 247 -16.70 20.18 -6.42
CA GLU A 247 -17.15 21.34 -7.15
C GLU A 247 -18.16 20.95 -8.22
N TYR A 248 -17.92 19.86 -8.93
CA TYR A 248 -18.84 19.33 -9.91
C TYR A 248 -20.19 18.92 -9.28
N THR A 249 -20.16 18.19 -8.17
CA THR A 249 -21.37 17.79 -7.44
C THR A 249 -22.16 19.00 -6.97
N GLN A 250 -21.49 20.04 -6.45
CA GLN A 250 -22.14 21.29 -6.04
C GLN A 250 -22.80 22.03 -7.21
N LEU A 251 -22.13 22.05 -8.37
CA LEU A 251 -22.70 22.66 -9.58
C LEU A 251 -23.90 21.89 -10.07
N ASP A 252 -23.86 20.57 -10.01
CA ASP A 252 -24.97 19.70 -10.38
C ASP A 252 -26.17 19.84 -9.45
N GLU A 253 -25.95 19.80 -8.14
CA GLU A 253 -27.00 20.04 -7.14
C GLU A 253 -27.62 21.43 -7.26
N LYS A 254 -26.80 22.45 -7.55
CA LYS A 254 -27.28 23.80 -7.80
C LYS A 254 -28.20 23.85 -9.03
N LEU A 255 -27.77 23.23 -10.14
CA LEU A 255 -28.54 23.16 -11.38
C LEU A 255 -29.89 22.49 -11.15
N LEU A 256 -29.92 21.38 -10.42
CA LEU A 256 -31.15 20.68 -10.07
C LEU A 256 -32.07 21.54 -9.21
N SER A 257 -31.50 22.23 -8.20
CA SER A 257 -32.24 23.12 -7.33
C SER A 257 -32.84 24.31 -8.10
N ASP A 258 -32.09 24.93 -9.01
CA ASP A 258 -32.55 26.05 -9.84
C ASP A 258 -33.72 25.64 -10.75
N LYS A 259 -33.80 24.36 -11.12
CA LYS A 259 -34.86 23.78 -11.92
C LYS A 259 -35.98 23.15 -11.07
N GLY A 260 -35.90 23.20 -9.75
CA GLY A 260 -36.89 22.66 -8.81
C GLY A 260 -36.97 21.13 -8.83
N ILE A 261 -35.87 20.46 -9.15
CA ILE A 261 -35.74 19.00 -9.23
C ILE A 261 -35.08 18.47 -7.99
N ALA A 262 -35.63 17.42 -7.38
CA ALA A 262 -34.98 16.74 -6.27
C ALA A 262 -33.77 15.91 -6.78
N VAL A 263 -32.68 15.90 -6.01
CA VAL A 263 -31.46 15.13 -6.36
C VAL A 263 -31.76 13.63 -6.55
N GLU A 264 -32.73 13.11 -5.78
CA GLU A 264 -33.18 11.72 -5.84
C GLU A 264 -33.87 11.36 -7.17
N ASP A 265 -34.46 12.35 -7.84
CA ASP A 265 -35.19 12.16 -9.08
C ASP A 265 -34.32 12.27 -10.34
N ARG A 266 -33.02 12.60 -10.15
CA ARG A 266 -32.11 12.88 -11.26
C ARG A 266 -31.99 11.74 -12.27
N GLU A 267 -31.91 10.50 -11.80
CA GLU A 267 -31.74 9.32 -12.67
C GLU A 267 -33.00 9.04 -13.53
N SER A 268 -34.15 9.57 -13.11
CA SER A 268 -35.43 9.36 -13.81
C SER A 268 -35.75 10.44 -14.85
N ILE A 269 -34.97 11.55 -14.88
CA ILE A 269 -35.24 12.69 -15.74
C ILE A 269 -34.58 12.53 -17.10
N ASN A 270 -35.34 12.82 -18.16
CA ASN A 270 -34.79 12.88 -19.49
C ASN A 270 -33.79 14.03 -19.59
N PRO A 271 -32.52 13.77 -20.00
CA PRO A 271 -31.49 14.78 -20.16
C PRO A 271 -31.91 15.99 -21.02
N ALA A 272 -32.76 15.77 -22.04
CA ALA A 272 -33.29 16.83 -22.88
C ALA A 272 -34.22 17.81 -22.13
N GLU A 273 -34.75 17.42 -20.96
CA GLU A 273 -35.58 18.25 -20.09
C GLU A 273 -34.70 18.97 -19.01
N LEU A 274 -33.52 18.43 -18.76
CA LEU A 274 -32.60 18.97 -17.75
C LEU A 274 -31.88 20.23 -18.23
N PHE A 275 -31.48 20.26 -19.49
CA PHE A 275 -30.71 21.37 -20.07
C PHE A 275 -31.51 22.03 -21.21
N THR A 276 -31.38 23.36 -21.27
CA THR A 276 -31.83 24.12 -22.44
C THR A 276 -30.88 23.89 -23.63
N GLN A 277 -31.34 24.13 -24.83
CA GLN A 277 -30.54 23.99 -26.03
C GLN A 277 -29.25 24.86 -25.97
N GLU A 278 -29.36 26.08 -25.45
CA GLU A 278 -28.24 26.98 -25.28
C GLU A 278 -27.20 26.46 -24.27
N GLU A 279 -27.67 25.87 -23.14
CA GLU A 279 -26.82 25.24 -22.15
C GLU A 279 -26.05 24.04 -22.72
N ILE A 280 -26.73 23.20 -23.50
CA ILE A 280 -26.13 22.05 -24.19
C ILE A 280 -25.04 22.51 -25.17
N GLU A 281 -25.28 23.56 -25.95
CA GLU A 281 -24.29 24.10 -26.89
C GLU A 281 -23.05 24.63 -26.17
N VAL A 282 -23.22 25.32 -25.04
CA VAL A 282 -22.09 25.81 -24.23
C VAL A 282 -21.27 24.64 -23.67
N ILE A 283 -21.92 23.62 -23.12
CA ILE A 283 -21.25 22.45 -22.56
C ILE A 283 -20.49 21.68 -23.67
N GLN A 284 -21.13 21.42 -24.80
CA GLN A 284 -20.52 20.70 -25.94
C GLN A 284 -19.31 21.47 -26.51
N LEU A 285 -19.45 22.78 -26.71
CA LEU A 285 -18.38 23.62 -27.20
C LEU A 285 -17.20 23.64 -26.20
N GLY A 286 -17.50 23.75 -24.90
CA GLY A 286 -16.50 23.74 -23.85
C GLY A 286 -15.77 22.41 -23.78
N LEU A 287 -16.50 21.29 -23.81
CA LEU A 287 -15.93 19.94 -23.87
C LEU A 287 -14.98 19.77 -25.06
N PHE A 288 -15.47 20.10 -26.25
CA PHE A 288 -14.69 19.98 -27.49
C PHE A 288 -13.40 20.81 -27.46
N LYS A 289 -13.48 22.09 -27.04
CA LYS A 289 -12.31 22.97 -26.93
C LYS A 289 -11.32 22.47 -25.88
N THR A 290 -11.81 22.03 -24.72
CA THR A 290 -10.95 21.55 -23.63
C THR A 290 -10.24 20.25 -24.04
N GLN A 291 -10.95 19.31 -24.64
CA GLN A 291 -10.35 18.08 -25.16
C GLN A 291 -9.33 18.38 -26.26
N GLY A 292 -9.68 19.26 -27.21
CA GLY A 292 -8.76 19.67 -28.26
C GLY A 292 -7.47 20.29 -27.72
N TYR A 293 -7.56 21.12 -26.67
CA TYR A 293 -6.39 21.67 -26.01
C TYR A 293 -5.56 20.59 -25.30
N LEU A 294 -6.19 19.73 -24.50
CA LEU A 294 -5.52 18.64 -23.79
C LEU A 294 -4.77 17.69 -24.74
N TYR A 295 -5.31 17.43 -25.93
CA TYR A 295 -4.64 16.57 -26.92
C TYR A 295 -3.59 17.33 -27.76
N SER A 296 -3.69 18.64 -27.92
CA SER A 296 -2.74 19.42 -28.72
C SER A 296 -1.51 19.89 -27.94
N ASP A 297 -1.63 20.08 -26.63
CA ASP A 297 -0.52 20.44 -25.74
C ASP A 297 0.07 19.19 -25.09
N THR A 298 0.83 18.45 -25.88
CA THR A 298 1.48 17.21 -25.46
C THR A 298 2.44 17.40 -24.29
N ASP A 299 3.03 18.57 -24.10
CA ASP A 299 3.97 18.83 -23.01
C ASP A 299 3.24 19.00 -21.68
N THR A 300 2.15 19.76 -21.63
CA THR A 300 1.32 19.91 -20.41
C THR A 300 0.66 18.59 -20.06
N TYR A 301 0.08 17.88 -21.03
CA TYR A 301 -0.54 16.58 -20.82
C TYR A 301 0.48 15.51 -20.37
N SER A 302 1.64 15.46 -21.02
CA SER A 302 2.74 14.55 -20.65
C SER A 302 3.33 14.88 -19.27
N ASN A 303 3.48 16.14 -18.91
CA ASN A 303 3.94 16.55 -17.58
C ASN A 303 2.95 16.19 -16.49
N PHE A 304 1.66 16.30 -16.77
CA PHE A 304 0.61 15.84 -15.85
C PHE A 304 0.61 14.31 -15.71
N LEU A 305 0.63 13.57 -16.82
CA LEU A 305 0.69 12.10 -16.81
C LEU A 305 1.98 11.56 -16.14
N ASN A 306 3.05 12.32 -16.14
CA ASN A 306 4.33 11.96 -15.51
C ASN A 306 4.47 12.48 -14.07
N ASP A 307 3.39 12.83 -13.41
CA ASP A 307 3.35 13.33 -12.01
C ASP A 307 4.25 14.56 -11.72
N LYS A 308 4.63 15.29 -12.75
CA LYS A 308 5.38 16.54 -12.56
C LYS A 308 4.50 17.71 -12.11
N ILE A 309 3.20 17.58 -12.33
CA ILE A 309 2.18 18.56 -11.94
C ILE A 309 1.19 17.82 -11.06
N THR A 310 1.21 18.06 -9.76
CA THR A 310 0.29 17.47 -8.79
C THR A 310 -1.07 18.16 -8.78
N THR A 311 -1.15 19.38 -9.34
CA THR A 311 -2.38 20.18 -9.44
C THR A 311 -2.54 20.65 -10.87
N PHE A 312 -3.72 20.45 -11.44
CA PHE A 312 -4.04 20.97 -12.77
C PHE A 312 -4.40 22.45 -12.65
N ASP A 313 -3.68 23.32 -13.37
CA ASP A 313 -3.96 24.76 -13.35
C ASP A 313 -5.24 25.06 -14.16
N MET A 314 -6.36 25.11 -13.43
CA MET A 314 -7.67 25.37 -13.98
C MET A 314 -7.79 26.80 -14.57
N ASP A 315 -7.07 27.77 -14.00
CA ASP A 315 -7.05 29.13 -14.54
C ASP A 315 -6.30 29.19 -15.87
N MET A 316 -5.18 28.50 -16.00
CA MET A 316 -4.48 28.38 -17.28
C MET A 316 -5.36 27.73 -18.34
N LEU A 317 -6.01 26.62 -18.01
CA LEU A 317 -6.89 25.92 -18.93
C LEU A 317 -8.10 26.77 -19.33
N SER A 318 -8.76 27.40 -18.37
CA SER A 318 -9.88 28.30 -18.59
C SER A 318 -9.53 29.46 -19.50
N ASN A 319 -8.39 30.11 -19.27
CA ASN A 319 -7.88 31.20 -20.14
C ASN A 319 -7.63 30.71 -21.58
N LYS A 320 -7.09 29.52 -21.76
CA LYS A 320 -6.84 28.93 -23.10
C LYS A 320 -8.13 28.57 -23.85
N VAL A 321 -9.12 28.01 -23.12
CA VAL A 321 -10.36 27.53 -23.73
C VAL A 321 -11.40 28.61 -23.92
N PHE A 322 -11.61 29.47 -22.90
CA PHE A 322 -12.65 30.46 -22.85
C PHE A 322 -12.16 31.92 -22.83
N ASN A 323 -10.87 32.15 -22.70
CA ASN A 323 -10.24 33.46 -22.49
C ASN A 323 -10.80 34.19 -21.25
N LYS A 324 -11.03 33.46 -20.18
CA LYS A 324 -11.55 33.94 -18.91
C LYS A 324 -10.82 33.26 -17.76
N GLU A 325 -10.77 33.89 -16.59
CA GLU A 325 -10.34 33.24 -15.35
C GLU A 325 -11.38 32.19 -14.90
N TYR A 326 -10.93 31.08 -14.33
CA TYR A 326 -11.80 29.96 -13.96
C TYR A 326 -12.97 30.39 -13.05
N GLN A 327 -12.70 31.26 -12.09
CA GLN A 327 -13.74 31.77 -11.18
C GLN A 327 -14.82 32.62 -11.87
N SER A 328 -14.52 33.21 -13.03
CA SER A 328 -15.43 34.03 -13.82
C SER A 328 -16.27 33.24 -14.85
N LEU A 329 -16.04 31.93 -14.96
CA LEU A 329 -16.81 31.07 -15.84
C LEU A 329 -18.25 30.89 -15.34
N SER A 330 -19.17 30.73 -16.27
CA SER A 330 -20.52 30.28 -15.97
C SER A 330 -20.53 28.82 -15.47
N ASP A 331 -21.60 28.42 -14.79
CA ASP A 331 -21.73 27.06 -14.28
C ASP A 331 -21.59 26.00 -15.39
N MET A 332 -22.15 26.27 -16.59
CA MET A 332 -22.03 25.39 -17.76
C MET A 332 -20.61 25.28 -18.31
N GLU A 333 -19.89 26.42 -18.38
CA GLU A 333 -18.48 26.43 -18.79
C GLU A 333 -17.61 25.67 -17.78
N LYS A 334 -17.87 25.79 -16.48
CA LYS A 334 -17.20 25.01 -15.42
C LYS A 334 -17.46 23.53 -15.53
N ILE A 335 -18.73 23.13 -15.69
CA ILE A 335 -19.13 21.73 -15.91
C ILE A 335 -18.36 21.15 -17.10
N ALA A 336 -18.28 21.89 -18.22
CA ALA A 336 -17.58 21.43 -19.41
C ALA A 336 -16.07 21.20 -19.15
N ILE A 337 -15.38 22.15 -18.51
CA ILE A 337 -13.95 22.01 -18.19
C ILE A 337 -13.72 20.86 -17.23
N ILE A 338 -14.45 20.82 -16.10
CA ILE A 338 -14.31 19.78 -15.09
C ILE A 338 -14.56 18.40 -15.70
N SER A 339 -15.61 18.28 -16.52
CA SER A 339 -15.93 17.03 -17.21
C SER A 339 -14.80 16.58 -18.13
N ALA A 340 -14.25 17.46 -18.95
CA ALA A 340 -13.17 17.13 -19.88
C ALA A 340 -11.87 16.76 -19.14
N VAL A 341 -11.50 17.52 -18.10
CA VAL A 341 -10.32 17.24 -17.28
C VAL A 341 -10.48 15.91 -16.55
N SER A 342 -11.63 15.69 -15.92
CA SER A 342 -11.90 14.44 -15.20
C SER A 342 -11.78 13.23 -16.11
N GLN A 343 -12.29 13.32 -17.33
CA GLN A 343 -12.28 12.23 -18.31
C GLN A 343 -10.89 11.90 -18.83
N ASN A 344 -10.16 12.93 -19.21
CA ASN A 344 -8.92 12.74 -19.94
C ASN A 344 -7.71 12.67 -19.02
N VAL A 345 -7.80 13.22 -17.83
CA VAL A 345 -6.67 13.40 -16.91
C VAL A 345 -6.75 12.46 -15.72
N TYR A 346 -7.88 12.47 -14.99
CA TYR A 346 -8.05 11.67 -13.78
C TYR A 346 -8.74 10.32 -14.01
N GLY A 347 -9.14 10.05 -15.26
CA GLY A 347 -9.98 8.91 -15.56
C GLY A 347 -11.44 9.19 -15.22
N PHE A 348 -12.12 8.24 -14.64
CA PHE A 348 -13.55 8.27 -14.47
C PHE A 348 -13.96 8.84 -13.10
N LEU A 349 -14.91 9.80 -13.09
CA LEU A 349 -15.66 10.21 -11.91
C LEU A 349 -17.08 9.63 -11.97
N SER A 350 -17.58 9.05 -10.87
CA SER A 350 -18.88 8.36 -10.84
C SER A 350 -20.07 9.25 -11.26
N THR A 351 -20.08 10.48 -10.76
CA THR A 351 -21.13 11.47 -11.07
C THR A 351 -21.08 11.93 -12.53
N LYS A 352 -19.88 11.91 -13.12
CA LYS A 352 -19.65 12.35 -14.48
C LYS A 352 -20.18 11.40 -15.54
N SER A 353 -20.09 10.07 -15.34
CA SER A 353 -20.60 9.12 -16.34
C SER A 353 -22.08 9.34 -16.63
N GLN A 354 -22.81 9.85 -15.66
CA GLN A 354 -24.23 10.16 -15.84
C GLN A 354 -24.45 11.33 -16.80
N ILE A 355 -23.70 12.44 -16.64
CA ILE A 355 -23.81 13.58 -17.58
C ILE A 355 -23.24 13.26 -18.95
N ASP A 356 -22.12 12.55 -19.05
CA ASP A 356 -21.56 12.14 -20.34
C ASP A 356 -22.51 11.20 -21.10
N MET A 357 -23.14 10.25 -20.41
CA MET A 357 -24.18 9.42 -21.02
C MET A 357 -25.41 10.25 -21.44
N GLN A 358 -25.78 11.24 -20.65
CA GLN A 358 -26.89 12.13 -20.94
C GLN A 358 -26.58 13.04 -22.15
N LEU A 359 -25.40 13.64 -22.21
CA LEU A 359 -24.98 14.46 -23.35
C LEU A 359 -24.84 13.63 -24.64
N ASN A 360 -24.31 12.41 -24.55
CA ASN A 360 -24.26 11.50 -25.69
C ASN A 360 -25.66 11.05 -26.14
N ALA A 361 -26.60 10.82 -25.23
CA ALA A 361 -27.96 10.50 -25.58
C ALA A 361 -28.66 11.64 -26.30
N ILE A 362 -28.45 12.90 -25.87
CA ILE A 362 -28.97 14.10 -26.53
C ILE A 362 -28.37 14.24 -27.94
N GLN A 363 -27.10 13.98 -28.10
CA GLN A 363 -26.40 14.05 -29.39
C GLN A 363 -26.89 12.98 -30.35
N LEU A 364 -27.16 11.77 -29.88
CA LEU A 364 -27.80 10.69 -30.66
C LEU A 364 -29.21 11.01 -31.04
N GLN A 365 -30.01 11.66 -30.20
CA GLN A 365 -31.36 12.10 -30.53
C GLN A 365 -31.38 13.17 -31.62
N LYS A 366 -30.44 14.15 -31.58
CA LYS A 366 -30.29 15.15 -32.63
C LYS A 366 -29.94 14.53 -33.99
N LEU A 367 -28.91 13.65 -34.01
CA LEU A 367 -28.52 12.93 -35.21
C LEU A 367 -29.69 12.10 -35.82
N ASN A 368 -30.49 11.48 -34.97
CA ASN A 368 -31.68 10.75 -35.43
C ASN A 368 -32.79 11.68 -35.94
N GLN A 369 -32.94 12.89 -35.42
CA GLN A 369 -33.90 13.89 -35.92
C GLN A 369 -33.44 14.48 -37.27
N GLU A 370 -32.15 14.80 -37.41
CA GLU A 370 -31.58 15.27 -38.68
C GLU A 370 -31.69 14.22 -39.78
N ASN A 371 -31.38 12.96 -39.47
CA ASN A 371 -31.56 11.86 -40.42
C ASN A 371 -33.04 11.54 -40.76
N SER A 372 -33.97 11.89 -39.88
CA SER A 372 -35.42 11.73 -40.19
C SER A 372 -35.96 12.87 -41.06
N PHE A 373 -35.40 14.06 -41.00
CA PHE A 373 -35.73 15.17 -41.88
C PHE A 373 -35.24 14.91 -43.31
N ASP A 374 -33.97 14.43 -43.47
CA ASP A 374 -33.44 14.08 -44.80
C ASP A 374 -34.19 12.95 -45.48
N SER A 375 -34.76 12.04 -44.70
CA SER A 375 -35.55 10.93 -45.26
C SER A 375 -36.98 11.33 -45.68
N THR A 376 -37.52 12.45 -45.19
CA THR A 376 -38.84 13.00 -45.60
C THR A 376 -38.71 13.82 -46.88
N ASP A 377 -37.64 14.58 -47.06
CA ASP A 377 -37.41 15.37 -48.27
C ASP A 377 -37.08 14.49 -49.51
N MET A 378 -36.42 13.33 -49.32
CA MET A 378 -36.18 12.40 -50.43
C MET A 378 -37.43 11.64 -50.90
N ASN A 379 -38.50 11.59 -50.10
CA ASN A 379 -39.75 10.94 -50.50
C ASN A 379 -40.74 11.89 -51.20
N GLU A 380 -40.56 13.23 -51.09
CA GLU A 380 -41.40 14.19 -51.84
C GLU A 380 -40.90 14.44 -53.28
N GLU A 381 -39.58 14.28 -53.54
CA GLU A 381 -39.04 14.42 -54.91
C GLU A 381 -39.23 13.19 -55.80
N SER A 382 -39.63 12.02 -55.27
CA SER A 382 -39.88 10.81 -56.06
C SER A 382 -41.34 10.64 -56.47
N GLY A 383 -42.25 11.60 -56.18
CA GLY A 383 -43.70 11.52 -56.43
C GLY A 383 -44.21 12.28 -57.67
N GLU A 384 -43.38 13.06 -58.38
CA GLU A 384 -43.82 13.81 -59.55
C GLU A 384 -43.12 13.36 -60.85
N GLY A 385 -43.40 12.17 -61.29
CA GLY A 385 -42.85 11.67 -62.54
C GLY A 385 -43.60 10.50 -63.16
N GLU A 386 -44.94 10.48 -63.14
CA GLU A 386 -45.76 9.66 -64.04
C GLU A 386 -47.10 10.30 -64.25
N LYS A 387 -47.22 11.09 -65.30
CA LYS A 387 -48.43 11.23 -66.15
C LYS A 387 -48.06 11.65 -67.57
#